data_c3b0ba8652f916ca194c8a82672c35b7
#
_entry.id   c3b0ba8652f916ca194c8a82672c35b7
#
_cell.length_a   1.000
_cell.length_b   1.000
_cell.length_c   1.000
_cell.angle_alpha   90.00
_cell.angle_beta   90.00
_cell.angle_gamma   90.00
#
_symmetry.space_group_name_H-M   'P 1'
#
loop_
_entity.id
_entity.type
_entity.pdbx_description
1 polymer ?
#
loop_
_entity_poly.entity_id
_entity_poly.type
_entity_poly.pdbx_seq_one_letter_code
_entity_poly.pdbx_strand_id
1 'polypeptide(L)'
;MKIKVYNKNIIYASFPDQKELTLTMCRPQEYYECDSSKLRNKVFTFEKLLDYYMDEDGYLQYFSIWSGFNIPSNVLEDFFSKFDLSKREQKLYNVTRPYSDKPYYFIATKKNDTDTIRHELVHAYYYLNPSYKQSANILVKHMRSDLRKALTAGLKEKGYANNVIVDEINAYMATSGTKYLRDEFELEVSKKDVKPFEDLARAVL
;
A
#
# COMPACT_ATOMS: atom_id res chain seq x y z
N MET A 1 1.99 10.84 -15.34
CA MET A 1 0.89 10.15 -14.65
C MET A 1 -0.31 10.06 -15.59
N LYS A 2 -0.90 8.85 -15.74
CA LYS A 2 -2.16 8.61 -16.45
C LYS A 2 -3.17 8.06 -15.44
N ILE A 3 -4.42 8.52 -15.50
CA ILE A 3 -5.48 8.08 -14.59
C ILE A 3 -6.42 7.12 -15.31
N LYS A 4 -6.83 6.07 -14.60
CA LYS A 4 -7.90 5.14 -14.97
C LYS A 4 -8.80 4.92 -13.76
N VAL A 5 -10.09 4.89 -13.95
CA VAL A 5 -11.04 4.48 -12.91
C VAL A 5 -11.38 3.00 -13.15
N TYR A 6 -11.07 2.13 -12.19
CA TYR A 6 -11.35 0.69 -12.30
C TYR A 6 -12.82 0.36 -12.07
N ASN A 7 -13.37 0.99 -11.03
CA ASN A 7 -14.81 1.02 -10.76
C ASN A 7 -15.11 2.40 -10.18
N LYS A 8 -16.37 2.66 -9.79
CA LYS A 8 -16.78 3.98 -9.31
C LYS A 8 -15.91 4.57 -8.19
N ASN A 9 -15.18 3.71 -7.45
CA ASN A 9 -14.53 4.08 -6.20
C ASN A 9 -13.04 3.70 -6.15
N ILE A 10 -12.44 3.15 -7.22
CA ILE A 10 -11.00 2.86 -7.26
C ILE A 10 -10.37 3.68 -8.37
N ILE A 11 -9.49 4.61 -7.99
CA ILE A 11 -8.75 5.48 -8.87
C ILE A 11 -7.34 4.94 -9.00
N TYR A 12 -6.95 4.60 -10.20
CA TYR A 12 -5.61 4.11 -10.50
C TYR A 12 -4.78 5.15 -11.24
N ALA A 13 -3.58 5.42 -10.74
CA ALA A 13 -2.58 6.27 -11.38
C ALA A 13 -1.40 5.44 -11.89
N SER A 14 -1.13 5.50 -13.18
CA SER A 14 0.03 4.88 -13.80
C SER A 14 1.12 5.91 -14.06
N PHE A 15 2.32 5.67 -13.57
CA PHE A 15 3.48 6.55 -13.70
C PHE A 15 4.45 6.03 -14.76
N PRO A 16 5.19 6.91 -15.48
CA PRO A 16 6.11 6.49 -16.53
C PRO A 16 7.30 5.70 -15.97
N ASP A 17 7.78 6.07 -14.79
CA ASP A 17 8.96 5.50 -14.14
C ASP A 17 8.87 5.55 -12.62
N GLN A 18 9.80 4.86 -11.97
CA GLN A 18 9.91 4.74 -10.51
C GLN A 18 10.09 6.09 -9.82
N LYS A 19 10.93 6.95 -10.38
CA LYS A 19 11.26 8.25 -9.79
C LYS A 19 10.02 9.15 -9.71
N GLU A 20 9.26 9.27 -10.80
CA GLU A 20 8.03 10.08 -10.80
C GLU A 20 6.95 9.51 -9.87
N LEU A 21 6.83 8.17 -9.80
CA LEU A 21 5.93 7.50 -8.88
C LEU A 21 6.30 7.85 -7.43
N THR A 22 7.52 7.54 -7.01
CA THR A 22 7.94 7.66 -5.62
C THR A 22 8.00 9.11 -5.17
N LEU A 23 8.55 10.05 -5.97
CA LEU A 23 8.58 11.47 -5.64
C LEU A 23 7.18 12.12 -5.55
N THR A 24 6.16 11.50 -6.14
CA THR A 24 4.78 11.98 -6.00
C THR A 24 4.10 11.40 -4.78
N MET A 25 4.38 10.12 -4.46
CA MET A 25 3.61 9.36 -3.48
C MET A 25 4.27 9.26 -2.10
N CYS A 26 5.58 9.51 -1.96
CA CYS A 26 6.30 9.26 -0.71
C CYS A 26 5.71 10.01 0.49
N ARG A 27 5.44 11.31 0.43
CA ARG A 27 4.88 12.03 1.58
C ARG A 27 3.44 11.62 1.90
N PRO A 28 2.50 11.50 0.94
CA PRO A 28 1.17 10.96 1.21
C PRO A 28 1.21 9.55 1.83
N GLN A 29 2.08 8.67 1.34
CA GLN A 29 2.20 7.30 1.85
C GLN A 29 2.74 7.25 3.28
N GLU A 30 3.83 7.99 3.56
CA GLU A 30 4.42 8.03 4.89
C GLU A 30 3.52 8.73 5.92
N TYR A 31 2.71 9.67 5.47
CA TYR A 31 1.65 10.24 6.30
C TYR A 31 0.62 9.18 6.72
N TYR A 32 0.34 8.21 5.85
CA TYR A 32 -0.63 7.13 6.07
C TYR A 32 -0.07 5.97 6.89
N GLU A 33 1.06 5.37 6.45
CA GLU A 33 1.49 4.04 6.88
C GLU A 33 2.81 3.99 7.65
N CYS A 34 3.57 5.09 7.72
CA CYS A 34 4.85 5.07 8.42
C CYS A 34 4.70 4.44 9.82
N ASP A 35 5.59 3.54 10.18
CA ASP A 35 5.62 2.93 11.52
C ASP A 35 5.94 3.96 12.61
N SER A 36 6.71 4.99 12.24
CA SER A 36 7.13 6.06 13.15
C SER A 36 6.03 7.09 13.39
N SER A 37 5.77 7.38 14.65
CA SER A 37 4.91 8.51 15.07
C SER A 37 5.49 9.89 14.72
N LYS A 38 6.72 9.97 14.21
CA LYS A 38 7.34 11.23 13.76
C LYS A 38 6.80 11.68 12.40
N LEU A 39 6.37 10.75 11.55
CA LEU A 39 5.83 11.02 10.21
C LEU A 39 4.34 10.69 10.11
N ARG A 40 3.90 9.54 10.62
CA ARG A 40 2.50 9.11 10.51
C ARG A 40 1.54 10.09 11.19
N ASN A 41 0.55 10.58 10.42
CA ASN A 41 -0.45 11.56 10.85
C ASN A 41 0.16 12.89 11.35
N LYS A 42 1.38 13.24 10.91
CA LYS A 42 2.05 14.51 11.23
C LYS A 42 2.41 15.26 9.95
N VAL A 43 2.40 16.57 10.00
CA VAL A 43 2.93 17.40 8.93
C VAL A 43 4.46 17.39 8.99
N PHE A 44 5.09 17.11 7.87
CA PHE A 44 6.55 17.10 7.72
C PHE A 44 6.96 17.60 6.34
N THR A 45 8.19 18.11 6.25
CA THR A 45 8.77 18.54 4.98
C THR A 45 9.37 17.36 4.21
N PHE A 46 9.68 17.57 2.93
CA PHE A 46 10.35 16.55 2.14
C PHE A 46 11.76 16.25 2.68
N GLU A 47 12.49 17.28 3.14
CA GLU A 47 13.81 17.14 3.77
C GLU A 47 13.74 16.24 5.00
N LYS A 48 12.74 16.45 5.87
CA LYS A 48 12.55 15.60 7.06
C LYS A 48 12.25 14.14 6.71
N LEU A 49 11.57 13.89 5.60
CA LEU A 49 11.37 12.53 5.10
C LEU A 49 12.69 11.93 4.58
N LEU A 50 13.50 12.70 3.87
CA LEU A 50 14.82 12.26 3.42
C LEU A 50 15.73 11.92 4.61
N ASP A 51 15.81 12.81 5.61
CA ASP A 51 16.59 12.59 6.82
C ASP A 51 16.16 11.33 7.59
N TYR A 52 14.86 11.02 7.56
CA TYR A 52 14.33 9.83 8.22
C TYR A 52 14.74 8.52 7.53
N TYR A 53 14.82 8.51 6.19
CA TYR A 53 15.16 7.33 5.40
C TYR A 53 16.61 7.26 4.94
N MET A 54 17.40 8.25 5.29
CA MET A 54 18.85 8.22 5.05
C MET A 54 19.50 7.32 6.09
N ASP A 55 20.22 6.28 5.65
CA ASP A 55 20.99 5.44 6.54
C ASP A 55 22.29 6.15 7.01
N GLU A 56 23.03 5.49 7.93
CA GLU A 56 24.27 6.03 8.50
C GLU A 56 25.36 6.28 7.44
N ASP A 57 25.30 5.58 6.31
CA ASP A 57 26.20 5.73 5.17
C ASP A 57 25.72 6.80 4.15
N GLY A 58 24.58 7.46 4.42
CA GLY A 58 23.99 8.47 3.55
C GLY A 58 23.27 7.89 2.33
N TYR A 59 22.86 6.61 2.37
CA TYR A 59 22.21 5.94 1.26
C TYR A 59 20.67 5.99 1.38
N LEU A 60 20.01 6.37 0.32
CA LEU A 60 18.56 6.53 0.24
C LEU A 60 17.94 5.46 -0.67
N GLN A 61 17.58 4.31 -0.10
CA GLN A 61 16.98 3.20 -0.85
C GLN A 61 15.49 3.40 -1.13
N TYR A 62 14.78 4.18 -0.31
CA TYR A 62 13.33 4.38 -0.38
C TYR A 62 12.79 4.58 -1.79
N PHE A 63 13.47 5.38 -2.61
CA PHE A 63 13.02 5.73 -3.95
C PHE A 63 13.17 4.61 -5.01
N SER A 64 13.82 3.51 -4.66
CA SER A 64 14.05 2.37 -5.56
C SER A 64 13.27 1.12 -5.19
N ILE A 65 12.85 0.97 -3.93
CA ILE A 65 12.27 -0.29 -3.43
C ILE A 65 10.74 -0.36 -3.57
N TRP A 66 10.02 0.74 -3.41
CA TRP A 66 8.56 0.74 -3.44
C TRP A 66 8.02 0.83 -4.88
N SER A 67 7.33 -0.21 -5.34
CA SER A 67 6.77 -0.30 -6.70
C SER A 67 5.30 0.06 -6.78
N GLY A 68 4.58 0.07 -5.64
CA GLY A 68 3.18 0.42 -5.52
C GLY A 68 2.90 1.30 -4.31
N PHE A 69 1.82 2.04 -4.39
CA PHE A 69 1.31 2.91 -3.33
C PHE A 69 -0.20 2.87 -3.32
N ASN A 70 -0.78 2.89 -2.14
CA ASN A 70 -2.22 2.88 -1.97
C ASN A 70 -2.64 3.77 -0.80
N ILE A 71 -3.68 4.57 -0.97
CA ILE A 71 -4.12 5.51 0.06
C ILE A 71 -5.65 5.65 0.04
N PRO A 72 -6.34 5.50 1.18
CA PRO A 72 -7.75 5.83 1.30
C PRO A 72 -8.03 7.32 1.07
N SER A 73 -9.16 7.65 0.46
CA SER A 73 -9.52 9.04 0.13
C SER A 73 -9.52 9.98 1.32
N ASN A 74 -10.05 9.54 2.47
CA ASN A 74 -10.08 10.37 3.67
C ASN A 74 -8.68 10.76 4.17
N VAL A 75 -7.68 9.88 4.00
CA VAL A 75 -6.28 10.18 4.36
C VAL A 75 -5.65 11.11 3.34
N LEU A 76 -5.91 10.86 2.06
CA LEU A 76 -5.37 11.68 0.97
C LEU A 76 -5.92 13.10 1.00
N GLU A 77 -7.22 13.28 1.27
CA GLU A 77 -7.86 14.59 1.44
C GLU A 77 -7.34 15.32 2.69
N ASP A 78 -7.14 14.58 3.79
CA ASP A 78 -6.54 15.13 5.02
C ASP A 78 -5.10 15.59 4.77
N PHE A 79 -4.30 14.80 4.03
CA PHE A 79 -2.96 15.19 3.57
C PHE A 79 -3.02 16.50 2.76
N PHE A 80 -3.87 16.59 1.76
CA PHE A 80 -3.98 17.78 0.92
C PHE A 80 -4.41 19.04 1.70
N SER A 81 -5.19 18.87 2.75
CA SER A 81 -5.65 19.98 3.57
C SER A 81 -4.59 20.56 4.51
N LYS A 82 -3.57 19.76 4.87
CA LYS A 82 -2.58 20.09 5.89
C LYS A 82 -1.21 20.45 5.36
N PHE A 83 -0.87 19.95 4.16
CA PHE A 83 0.47 20.09 3.64
C PHE A 83 0.61 21.25 2.63
N ASP A 84 1.77 21.91 2.68
CA ASP A 84 2.22 22.71 1.55
C ASP A 84 2.65 21.77 0.41
N LEU A 85 1.81 21.73 -0.64
CA LEU A 85 1.92 20.74 -1.71
C LEU A 85 3.02 21.11 -2.70
N SER A 86 3.92 20.18 -2.96
CA SER A 86 4.84 20.28 -4.09
C SER A 86 4.08 20.29 -5.44
N LYS A 87 4.73 20.68 -6.53
CA LYS A 87 4.13 20.65 -7.88
C LYS A 87 3.59 19.28 -8.27
N ARG A 88 4.22 18.18 -7.80
CA ARG A 88 3.77 16.80 -8.05
C ARG A 88 2.51 16.48 -7.26
N GLU A 89 2.48 16.83 -6.00
CA GLU A 89 1.34 16.62 -5.12
C GLU A 89 0.15 17.51 -5.51
N GLN A 90 0.39 18.73 -5.95
CA GLN A 90 -0.66 19.58 -6.53
C GLN A 90 -1.26 18.96 -7.78
N LYS A 91 -0.46 18.30 -8.62
CA LYS A 91 -0.97 17.56 -9.77
C LYS A 91 -1.78 16.33 -9.35
N LEU A 92 -1.35 15.64 -8.29
CA LEU A 92 -2.11 14.55 -7.69
C LEU A 92 -3.46 15.03 -7.17
N TYR A 93 -3.49 16.09 -6.38
CA TYR A 93 -4.71 16.76 -5.90
C TYR A 93 -5.68 17.09 -7.04
N ASN A 94 -5.18 17.74 -8.10
CA ASN A 94 -6.02 18.17 -9.23
C ASN A 94 -6.68 16.99 -9.97
N VAL A 95 -6.03 15.81 -10.02
CA VAL A 95 -6.58 14.63 -10.70
C VAL A 95 -7.48 13.79 -9.80
N THR A 96 -7.37 13.89 -8.49
CA THR A 96 -8.24 13.17 -7.53
C THR A 96 -9.46 13.99 -7.11
N ARG A 97 -9.36 15.32 -7.07
CA ARG A 97 -10.44 16.24 -6.69
C ARG A 97 -11.80 15.97 -7.36
N PRO A 98 -11.89 15.62 -8.66
CA PRO A 98 -13.18 15.33 -9.30
C PRO A 98 -13.93 14.12 -8.70
N TYR A 99 -13.29 13.34 -7.84
CA TYR A 99 -13.84 12.12 -7.21
C TYR A 99 -14.10 12.28 -5.72
N SER A 100 -13.83 13.46 -5.13
CA SER A 100 -13.87 13.69 -3.68
C SER A 100 -15.29 13.77 -3.07
N ASP A 101 -16.34 13.76 -3.87
CA ASP A 101 -17.73 13.73 -3.42
C ASP A 101 -18.17 12.39 -2.79
N LYS A 102 -17.39 11.33 -2.96
CA LYS A 102 -17.63 9.99 -2.41
C LYS A 102 -16.33 9.35 -1.96
N PRO A 103 -16.39 8.41 -0.99
CA PRO A 103 -15.21 7.63 -0.61
C PRO A 103 -14.64 6.88 -1.81
N TYR A 104 -13.34 7.04 -2.05
CA TYR A 104 -12.57 6.30 -3.05
C TYR A 104 -11.29 5.73 -2.44
N TYR A 105 -10.67 4.83 -3.17
CA TYR A 105 -9.34 4.32 -2.87
C TYR A 105 -8.41 4.67 -4.02
N PHE A 106 -7.27 5.26 -3.69
CA PHE A 106 -6.28 5.65 -4.67
C PHE A 106 -5.14 4.63 -4.68
N ILE A 107 -4.81 4.11 -5.86
CA ILE A 107 -3.66 3.24 -6.07
C ILE A 107 -2.75 3.82 -7.15
N ALA A 108 -1.44 3.62 -7.00
CA ALA A 108 -0.44 4.13 -7.92
C ALA A 108 0.68 3.12 -8.13
N THR A 109 1.03 2.85 -9.39
CA THR A 109 2.15 1.96 -9.74
C THR A 109 2.91 2.49 -10.95
N LYS A 110 4.04 1.86 -11.26
CA LYS A 110 4.68 2.04 -12.57
C LYS A 110 3.79 1.50 -13.69
N LYS A 111 3.95 2.08 -14.86
CA LYS A 111 3.31 1.58 -16.07
C LYS A 111 3.66 0.11 -16.32
N ASN A 112 2.65 -0.71 -16.64
CA ASN A 112 2.75 -2.14 -16.98
C ASN A 112 3.19 -3.06 -15.81
N ASP A 113 3.12 -2.61 -14.57
CA ASP A 113 3.39 -3.43 -13.39
C ASP A 113 2.11 -4.12 -12.91
N THR A 114 1.74 -5.21 -13.59
CA THR A 114 0.47 -5.93 -13.38
C THR A 114 0.38 -6.62 -12.04
N ASP A 115 1.49 -7.11 -11.53
CA ASP A 115 1.53 -7.84 -10.25
C ASP A 115 1.32 -6.88 -9.08
N THR A 116 2.01 -5.74 -9.11
CA THR A 116 1.79 -4.68 -8.13
C THR A 116 0.36 -4.14 -8.20
N ILE A 117 -0.20 -3.88 -9.39
CA ILE A 117 -1.59 -3.43 -9.52
C ILE A 117 -2.56 -4.41 -8.84
N ARG A 118 -2.35 -5.71 -9.00
CA ARG A 118 -3.21 -6.74 -8.39
C ARG A 118 -3.12 -6.71 -6.87
N HIS A 119 -1.92 -6.50 -6.33
CA HIS A 119 -1.69 -6.34 -4.90
C HIS A 119 -2.44 -5.11 -4.35
N GLU A 120 -2.27 -3.95 -4.98
CA GLU A 120 -2.92 -2.70 -4.58
C GLU A 120 -4.46 -2.76 -4.70
N LEU A 121 -4.99 -3.50 -5.67
CA LEU A 121 -6.44 -3.72 -5.79
C LEU A 121 -7.00 -4.52 -4.60
N VAL A 122 -6.25 -5.45 -4.04
CA VAL A 122 -6.67 -6.19 -2.84
C VAL A 122 -6.84 -5.25 -1.65
N HIS A 123 -5.91 -4.32 -1.43
CA HIS A 123 -6.05 -3.26 -0.42
C HIS A 123 -7.29 -2.39 -0.66
N ALA A 124 -7.53 -1.99 -1.91
CA ALA A 124 -8.71 -1.20 -2.25
C ALA A 124 -10.02 -1.94 -1.89
N TYR A 125 -10.12 -3.22 -2.18
CA TYR A 125 -11.30 -4.02 -1.80
C TYR A 125 -11.39 -4.24 -0.28
N TYR A 126 -10.28 -4.44 0.40
CA TYR A 126 -10.26 -4.53 1.86
C TYR A 126 -10.80 -3.24 2.50
N TYR A 127 -10.49 -2.08 1.94
CA TYR A 127 -10.99 -0.80 2.42
C TYR A 127 -12.46 -0.54 2.05
N LEU A 128 -12.83 -0.76 0.79
CA LEU A 128 -14.13 -0.35 0.22
C LEU A 128 -15.25 -1.37 0.42
N ASN A 129 -14.93 -2.64 0.67
CA ASN A 129 -15.90 -3.73 0.77
C ASN A 129 -15.90 -4.36 2.17
N PRO A 130 -16.86 -4.00 3.05
CA PRO A 130 -16.93 -4.53 4.42
C PRO A 130 -17.02 -6.07 4.50
N SER A 131 -17.71 -6.72 3.56
CA SER A 131 -17.84 -8.17 3.52
C SER A 131 -16.51 -8.85 3.15
N TYR A 132 -15.76 -8.28 2.19
CA TYR A 132 -14.42 -8.72 1.86
C TYR A 132 -13.49 -8.57 3.07
N LYS A 133 -13.47 -7.39 3.70
CA LYS A 133 -12.68 -7.11 4.90
C LYS A 133 -12.97 -8.11 6.02
N GLN A 134 -14.24 -8.39 6.29
CA GLN A 134 -14.62 -9.35 7.32
C GLN A 134 -14.07 -10.75 6.99
N SER A 135 -14.23 -11.20 5.75
CA SER A 135 -13.73 -12.51 5.30
C SER A 135 -12.19 -12.59 5.39
N ALA A 136 -11.48 -11.56 4.94
CA ALA A 136 -10.02 -11.48 5.04
C ALA A 136 -9.55 -11.53 6.51
N ASN A 137 -10.19 -10.79 7.41
CA ASN A 137 -9.89 -10.80 8.84
C ASN A 137 -10.08 -12.20 9.45
N ILE A 138 -11.14 -12.91 9.03
CA ILE A 138 -11.40 -14.29 9.47
C ILE A 138 -10.28 -15.21 8.98
N LEU A 139 -9.88 -15.13 7.71
CA LEU A 139 -8.79 -15.93 7.16
C LEU A 139 -7.48 -15.69 7.90
N VAL A 140 -7.09 -14.43 8.11
CA VAL A 140 -5.86 -14.08 8.86
C VAL A 140 -5.93 -14.55 10.32
N LYS A 141 -7.09 -14.46 10.96
CA LYS A 141 -7.28 -14.95 12.34
C LYS A 141 -7.11 -16.46 12.46
N HIS A 142 -7.60 -17.23 11.47
CA HIS A 142 -7.64 -18.68 11.50
C HIS A 142 -6.50 -19.37 10.73
N MET A 143 -5.62 -18.59 10.07
CA MET A 143 -4.42 -19.17 9.45
C MET A 143 -3.47 -19.79 10.48
N ARG A 144 -2.55 -20.61 10.03
CA ARG A 144 -1.52 -21.25 10.90
C ARG A 144 -0.81 -20.17 11.74
N SER A 145 -0.69 -20.44 13.03
CA SER A 145 -0.14 -19.49 14.01
C SER A 145 1.33 -19.13 13.75
N ASP A 146 2.15 -20.10 13.34
CA ASP A 146 3.55 -19.91 12.98
C ASP A 146 3.67 -19.00 11.75
N LEU A 147 2.90 -19.27 10.70
CA LEU A 147 2.85 -18.47 9.47
C LEU A 147 2.41 -17.02 9.76
N ARG A 148 1.36 -16.83 10.55
CA ARG A 148 0.90 -15.49 10.94
C ARG A 148 1.96 -14.71 11.72
N LYS A 149 2.65 -15.38 12.67
CA LYS A 149 3.72 -14.75 13.45
C LYS A 149 4.89 -14.32 12.58
N ALA A 150 5.34 -15.19 11.68
CA ALA A 150 6.45 -14.90 10.76
C ALA A 150 6.11 -13.74 9.81
N LEU A 151 4.93 -13.77 9.17
CA LEU A 151 4.48 -12.66 8.32
C LEU A 151 4.36 -11.34 9.10
N THR A 152 3.81 -11.39 10.32
CA THR A 152 3.71 -10.19 11.17
C THR A 152 5.10 -9.62 11.51
N ALA A 153 6.07 -10.46 11.83
CA ALA A 153 7.43 -10.03 12.13
C ALA A 153 8.11 -9.42 10.91
N GLY A 154 8.12 -10.13 9.78
CA GLY A 154 8.74 -9.64 8.55
C GLY A 154 8.12 -8.35 8.02
N LEU A 155 6.78 -8.19 8.12
CA LEU A 155 6.12 -6.93 7.74
C LEU A 155 6.53 -5.77 8.66
N LYS A 156 6.71 -6.01 9.97
CA LYS A 156 7.22 -4.99 10.89
C LYS A 156 8.65 -4.59 10.60
N GLU A 157 9.52 -5.54 10.26
CA GLU A 157 10.90 -5.28 9.83
C GLU A 157 10.95 -4.42 8.55
N LYS A 158 9.94 -4.54 7.67
CA LYS A 158 9.75 -3.70 6.50
C LYS A 158 9.19 -2.30 6.81
N GLY A 159 8.87 -1.99 8.07
CA GLY A 159 8.38 -0.68 8.50
C GLY A 159 6.86 -0.51 8.45
N TYR A 160 6.07 -1.60 8.28
CA TYR A 160 4.62 -1.50 8.30
C TYR A 160 4.06 -1.29 9.71
N ALA A 161 3.19 -0.32 9.86
CA ALA A 161 2.53 -0.02 11.12
C ALA A 161 1.52 -1.10 11.54
N ASN A 162 1.30 -1.28 12.85
CA ASN A 162 0.43 -2.35 13.39
C ASN A 162 -0.99 -2.36 12.83
N ASN A 163 -1.53 -1.20 12.48
CA ASN A 163 -2.91 -1.04 11.99
C ASN A 163 -3.12 -1.57 10.56
N VAL A 164 -2.05 -1.76 9.77
CA VAL A 164 -2.12 -2.27 8.39
C VAL A 164 -1.68 -3.73 8.25
N ILE A 165 -1.08 -4.34 9.28
CA ILE A 165 -0.51 -5.71 9.22
C ILE A 165 -1.53 -6.76 8.73
N VAL A 166 -2.78 -6.70 9.16
CA VAL A 166 -3.80 -7.69 8.76
C VAL A 166 -4.15 -7.54 7.29
N ASP A 167 -4.25 -6.32 6.80
CA ASP A 167 -4.48 -6.01 5.38
C ASP A 167 -3.30 -6.47 4.53
N GLU A 168 -2.07 -6.16 4.96
CA GLU A 168 -0.84 -6.59 4.29
C GLU A 168 -0.73 -8.12 4.21
N ILE A 169 -0.97 -8.84 5.31
CA ILE A 169 -0.99 -10.32 5.29
C ILE A 169 -2.01 -10.81 4.25
N ASN A 170 -3.22 -10.25 4.22
CA ASN A 170 -4.22 -10.61 3.24
C ASN A 170 -3.73 -10.36 1.80
N ALA A 171 -3.15 -9.19 1.52
CA ALA A 171 -2.68 -8.82 0.19
C ALA A 171 -1.51 -9.72 -0.27
N TYR A 172 -0.50 -9.93 0.57
CA TYR A 172 0.62 -10.82 0.27
C TYR A 172 0.17 -12.27 0.06
N MET A 173 -0.68 -12.82 0.93
CA MET A 173 -1.21 -14.18 0.78
C MET A 173 -2.07 -14.36 -0.47
N ALA A 174 -2.77 -13.33 -0.91
CA ALA A 174 -3.66 -13.37 -2.07
C ALA A 174 -2.92 -13.21 -3.41
N THR A 175 -1.74 -12.59 -3.44
CA THR A 175 -1.16 -12.11 -4.70
C THR A 175 0.29 -12.53 -4.96
N SER A 176 1.08 -12.84 -3.92
CA SER A 176 2.53 -12.99 -4.09
C SER A 176 2.98 -14.40 -4.48
N GLY A 177 2.13 -15.40 -4.29
CA GLY A 177 2.49 -16.81 -4.53
C GLY A 177 3.45 -17.41 -3.50
N THR A 178 3.48 -18.74 -3.42
CA THR A 178 4.21 -19.44 -2.36
C THR A 178 5.73 -19.28 -2.43
N LYS A 179 6.30 -19.15 -3.65
CA LYS A 179 7.75 -18.98 -3.80
C LYS A 179 8.19 -17.64 -3.22
N TYR A 180 7.53 -16.55 -3.64
CA TYR A 180 7.86 -15.22 -3.12
C TYR A 180 7.75 -15.16 -1.59
N LEU A 181 6.67 -15.70 -1.03
CA LEU A 181 6.44 -15.70 0.41
C LEU A 181 7.54 -16.46 1.17
N ARG A 182 8.02 -17.60 0.63
CA ARG A 182 9.13 -18.34 1.22
C ARG A 182 10.45 -17.56 1.19
N ASP A 183 10.77 -17.02 0.03
CA ASP A 183 12.04 -16.32 -0.20
C ASP A 183 12.10 -15.01 0.59
N GLU A 184 10.98 -14.27 0.67
CA GLU A 184 10.91 -12.95 1.26
C GLU A 184 10.76 -12.95 2.79
N PHE A 185 10.04 -13.93 3.34
CA PHE A 185 9.75 -14.00 4.77
C PHE A 185 10.40 -15.20 5.46
N GLU A 186 11.28 -15.92 4.77
CA GLU A 186 12.01 -17.10 5.29
C GLU A 186 11.10 -18.13 5.99
N LEU A 187 9.93 -18.43 5.39
CA LEU A 187 8.90 -19.24 6.01
C LEU A 187 8.41 -20.39 5.13
N GLU A 188 7.97 -21.48 5.78
CA GLU A 188 7.34 -22.60 5.10
C GLU A 188 5.87 -22.31 4.82
N VAL A 189 5.54 -22.07 3.55
CA VAL A 189 4.19 -21.81 3.05
C VAL A 189 3.83 -22.76 1.90
N SER A 190 2.64 -23.32 1.95
CA SER A 190 2.10 -24.25 0.95
C SER A 190 0.97 -23.61 0.13
N LYS A 191 0.61 -24.25 -0.99
CA LYS A 191 -0.57 -23.86 -1.77
C LYS A 191 -1.87 -23.91 -0.97
N LYS A 192 -1.98 -24.79 0.04
CA LYS A 192 -3.15 -24.87 0.92
C LYS A 192 -3.28 -23.63 1.81
N ASP A 193 -2.16 -23.02 2.20
CA ASP A 193 -2.16 -21.84 3.04
C ASP A 193 -2.60 -20.59 2.27
N VAL A 194 -2.18 -20.42 1.00
CA VAL A 194 -2.51 -19.23 0.18
C VAL A 194 -3.88 -19.34 -0.51
N LYS A 195 -4.31 -20.55 -0.87
CA LYS A 195 -5.52 -20.79 -1.66
C LYS A 195 -6.78 -20.08 -1.16
N PRO A 196 -7.12 -20.07 0.15
CA PRO A 196 -8.30 -19.35 0.63
C PRO A 196 -8.25 -17.83 0.36
N PHE A 197 -7.06 -17.22 0.44
CA PHE A 197 -6.85 -15.79 0.17
C PHE A 197 -6.92 -15.50 -1.33
N GLU A 198 -6.32 -16.36 -2.16
CA GLU A 198 -6.41 -16.25 -3.64
C GLU A 198 -7.86 -16.37 -4.12
N ASP A 199 -8.65 -17.29 -3.54
CA ASP A 199 -10.05 -17.49 -3.92
C ASP A 199 -10.92 -16.29 -3.48
N LEU A 200 -10.69 -15.76 -2.28
CA LEU A 200 -11.36 -14.55 -1.80
C LEU A 200 -11.05 -13.35 -2.70
N ALA A 201 -9.79 -13.14 -3.05
CA ALA A 201 -9.39 -12.04 -3.94
C ALA A 201 -9.97 -12.20 -5.36
N ARG A 202 -9.98 -13.43 -5.91
CA ARG A 202 -10.55 -13.71 -7.24
C ARG A 202 -12.04 -13.38 -7.35
N ALA A 203 -12.76 -13.45 -6.25
CA ALA A 203 -14.19 -13.10 -6.23
C ALA A 203 -14.48 -11.62 -6.45
N VAL A 204 -13.47 -10.74 -6.31
CA VAL A 204 -13.61 -9.28 -6.42
C VAL A 204 -12.72 -8.65 -7.50
N LEU A 205 -11.61 -9.28 -7.89
CA LEU A 205 -10.71 -8.84 -8.96
C LEU A 205 -11.26 -9.21 -10.34
#